data_564bad8c33df574aeeb5a4d45f9a43d7
#
_entry.id   564bad8c33df574aeeb5a4d45f9a43d7
#
_cell.length_a   1.000
_cell.length_b   1.000
_cell.length_c   1.000
_cell.angle_alpha   90.00
_cell.angle_beta   90.00
_cell.angle_gamma   90.00
#
_symmetry.space_group_name_H-M   'P 1'
#
loop_
_entity.id
_entity.type
_entity.pdbx_description
1 polymer ?
#
loop_
_entity_poly.entity_id
_entity_poly.type
_entity_poly.pdbx_seq_one_letter_code
_entity_poly.pdbx_strand_id
1 'polypeptide(L)'
;MSSTKRIKVYLIATEPSGDVIGSNLIRSLKKLNGKRVQFFGIGGPKMTKAGLIKSLFPINELSIFGIFEILPKIYKVLSLLKKTEKDLLKIKPNVLVTIDSPDFNFRILKRIHDKTPGTKKIHYVAPTVWAWRSGRAKYLSNYIDKLLTILPFENKYFKKYNLNTKFVGHPIYEIKKNK
;
A
#
# COMPACT_ATOMS: atom_id res chain seq x y z
N MET A 1 -13.67 -20.82 -25.11
CA MET A 1 -13.92 -19.64 -24.24
C MET A 1 -12.60 -19.27 -23.55
N SER A 2 -11.96 -18.19 -23.95
CA SER A 2 -10.69 -17.75 -23.34
C SER A 2 -10.97 -17.33 -21.88
N SER A 3 -10.41 -18.07 -20.93
CA SER A 3 -10.44 -17.73 -19.50
C SER A 3 -9.66 -16.43 -19.31
N THR A 4 -10.37 -15.31 -19.27
CA THR A 4 -9.74 -14.00 -19.05
C THR A 4 -9.12 -14.01 -17.66
N LYS A 5 -7.81 -14.15 -17.58
CA LYS A 5 -7.02 -14.23 -16.33
C LYS A 5 -7.32 -13.00 -15.47
N ARG A 6 -7.89 -13.20 -14.28
CA ARG A 6 -8.22 -12.12 -13.36
C ARG A 6 -6.95 -11.49 -12.81
N ILE A 7 -6.90 -10.16 -12.77
CA ILE A 7 -5.82 -9.39 -12.19
C ILE A 7 -5.99 -9.39 -10.67
N LYS A 8 -5.00 -9.87 -9.95
CA LYS A 8 -4.98 -9.84 -8.49
C LYS A 8 -4.22 -8.59 -8.02
N VAL A 9 -4.88 -7.75 -7.27
CA VAL A 9 -4.30 -6.56 -6.64
C VAL A 9 -4.28 -6.77 -5.13
N TYR A 10 -3.10 -6.67 -4.53
CA TYR A 10 -2.93 -6.75 -3.09
C TYR A 10 -2.71 -5.34 -2.54
N LEU A 11 -3.55 -4.91 -1.61
CA LEU A 11 -3.48 -3.58 -1.01
C LEU A 11 -3.09 -3.69 0.46
N ILE A 12 -2.23 -2.78 0.92
CA ILE A 12 -1.86 -2.68 2.33
C ILE A 12 -2.10 -1.26 2.80
N ALA A 13 -3.15 -1.08 3.61
CA ALA A 13 -3.45 0.15 4.34
C ALA A 13 -3.59 -0.19 5.82
N THR A 14 -2.75 0.39 6.67
CA THR A 14 -2.67 0.06 8.10
C THR A 14 -3.23 1.15 9.00
N GLU A 15 -3.78 2.22 8.39
CA GLU A 15 -4.35 3.37 9.09
C GLU A 15 -5.68 3.79 8.46
N PRO A 16 -6.57 4.47 9.20
CA PRO A 16 -7.87 4.94 8.69
C PRO A 16 -7.76 5.86 7.45
N SER A 17 -6.71 6.68 7.38
CA SER A 17 -6.39 7.53 6.21
C SER A 17 -6.12 6.68 4.97
N GLY A 18 -5.30 5.65 5.13
CA GLY A 18 -4.98 4.69 4.08
C GLY A 18 -6.20 3.87 3.63
N ASP A 19 -7.11 3.53 4.55
CA ASP A 19 -8.37 2.84 4.24
C ASP A 19 -9.28 3.68 3.33
N VAL A 20 -9.34 5.01 3.54
CA VAL A 20 -10.06 5.93 2.65
C VAL A 20 -9.45 5.91 1.25
N ILE A 21 -8.12 6.10 1.16
CA ILE A 21 -7.39 6.12 -0.11
C ILE A 21 -7.56 4.78 -0.85
N GLY A 22 -7.35 3.68 -0.15
CA GLY A 22 -7.50 2.33 -0.70
C GLY A 22 -8.91 2.04 -1.19
N SER A 23 -9.93 2.51 -0.47
CA SER A 23 -11.33 2.34 -0.88
C SER A 23 -11.66 3.07 -2.18
N ASN A 24 -11.13 4.30 -2.36
CA ASN A 24 -11.32 5.07 -3.60
C ASN A 24 -10.57 4.40 -4.78
N LEU A 25 -9.36 3.92 -4.53
CA LEU A 25 -8.60 3.17 -5.53
C LEU A 25 -9.34 1.90 -5.98
N ILE A 26 -9.90 1.13 -5.04
CA ILE A 26 -10.70 -0.07 -5.35
C ILE A 26 -11.90 0.30 -6.23
N ARG A 27 -12.67 1.34 -5.86
CA ARG A 27 -13.84 1.78 -6.64
C ARG A 27 -13.44 2.18 -8.06
N SER A 28 -12.38 2.98 -8.20
CA SER A 28 -11.88 3.43 -9.50
C SER A 28 -11.42 2.27 -10.38
N LEU A 29 -10.65 1.32 -9.82
CA LEU A 29 -10.20 0.13 -10.54
C LEU A 29 -11.37 -0.78 -10.95
N LYS A 30 -12.40 -0.92 -10.10
CA LYS A 30 -13.62 -1.67 -10.45
C LYS A 30 -14.40 -0.99 -11.57
N LYS A 31 -14.50 0.34 -11.54
CA LYS A 31 -15.16 1.11 -12.62
C LYS A 31 -14.49 0.91 -13.97
N LEU A 32 -13.14 0.87 -13.98
CA LEU A 32 -12.36 0.71 -15.21
C LEU A 32 -12.29 -0.73 -15.73
N ASN A 33 -12.25 -1.73 -14.84
CA ASN A 33 -11.94 -3.11 -15.20
C ASN A 33 -13.06 -4.11 -14.88
N GLY A 34 -14.14 -3.67 -14.25
CA GLY A 34 -15.28 -4.52 -13.88
C GLY A 34 -14.88 -5.70 -12.99
N LYS A 35 -15.40 -6.89 -13.31
CA LYS A 35 -15.14 -8.14 -12.57
C LYS A 35 -13.76 -8.77 -12.85
N ARG A 36 -12.93 -8.14 -13.70
CA ARG A 36 -11.59 -8.67 -14.06
C ARG A 36 -10.54 -8.45 -12.98
N VAL A 37 -10.83 -7.64 -11.95
CA VAL A 37 -9.89 -7.33 -10.86
C VAL A 37 -10.42 -7.89 -9.55
N GLN A 38 -9.53 -8.54 -8.79
CA GLN A 38 -9.78 -9.03 -7.43
C GLN A 38 -8.85 -8.33 -6.45
N PHE A 39 -9.37 -7.96 -5.28
CA PHE A 39 -8.64 -7.20 -4.27
C PHE A 39 -8.44 -8.03 -3.00
N PHE A 40 -7.19 -8.15 -2.59
CA PHE A 40 -6.72 -8.86 -1.40
C PHE A 40 -5.92 -7.91 -0.52
N GLY A 41 -5.61 -8.30 0.70
CA GLY A 41 -4.64 -7.60 1.53
C GLY A 41 -5.17 -7.15 2.89
N ILE A 42 -4.71 -5.98 3.32
CA ILE A 42 -4.99 -5.37 4.61
C ILE A 42 -5.69 -4.03 4.38
N GLY A 43 -6.84 -3.86 4.99
CA GLY A 43 -7.61 -2.63 4.90
C GLY A 43 -8.71 -2.59 5.94
N GLY A 44 -9.30 -1.44 6.12
CA GLY A 44 -10.39 -1.21 7.05
C GLY A 44 -11.78 -1.44 6.43
N PRO A 45 -12.82 -0.98 7.17
CA PRO A 45 -14.22 -1.17 6.74
C PRO A 45 -14.55 -0.53 5.38
N LYS A 46 -13.90 0.60 5.04
CA LYS A 46 -14.16 1.31 3.78
C LYS A 46 -13.63 0.52 2.58
N MET A 47 -12.43 -0.04 2.66
CA MET A 47 -11.90 -0.92 1.63
C MET A 47 -12.72 -2.20 1.50
N THR A 48 -13.14 -2.81 2.61
CA THR A 48 -14.00 -3.99 2.60
C THR A 48 -15.33 -3.69 1.91
N LYS A 49 -15.99 -2.59 2.25
CA LYS A 49 -17.21 -2.13 1.57
C LYS A 49 -17.00 -1.83 0.08
N ALA A 50 -15.81 -1.36 -0.31
CA ALA A 50 -15.45 -1.09 -1.70
C ALA A 50 -15.19 -2.37 -2.52
N GLY A 51 -14.84 -3.48 -1.87
CA GLY A 51 -14.65 -4.78 -2.52
C GLY A 51 -13.34 -5.49 -2.24
N LEU A 52 -12.61 -5.13 -1.17
CA LEU A 52 -11.58 -5.98 -0.59
C LEU A 52 -12.26 -7.25 -0.09
N ILE A 53 -11.81 -8.42 -0.52
CA ILE A 53 -12.49 -9.70 -0.23
C ILE A 53 -12.60 -9.92 1.29
N LYS A 54 -11.47 -9.82 1.99
CA LYS A 54 -11.36 -9.86 3.45
C LYS A 54 -10.03 -9.26 3.85
N SER A 55 -10.02 -8.42 4.89
CA SER A 55 -8.75 -7.97 5.46
C SER A 55 -8.02 -9.13 6.13
N LEU A 56 -6.72 -9.24 5.92
CA LEU A 56 -5.89 -10.29 6.51
C LEU A 56 -5.90 -10.23 8.05
N PHE A 57 -5.99 -9.00 8.58
CA PHE A 57 -6.20 -8.70 9.99
C PHE A 57 -6.81 -7.29 10.13
N PRO A 58 -7.43 -6.97 11.27
CA PRO A 58 -7.95 -5.63 11.54
C PRO A 58 -6.84 -4.56 11.57
N ILE A 59 -7.07 -3.40 10.96
CA ILE A 59 -6.06 -2.32 10.88
C ILE A 59 -5.70 -1.76 12.27
N ASN A 60 -6.62 -1.81 13.23
CA ASN A 60 -6.37 -1.38 14.60
C ASN A 60 -5.32 -2.25 15.33
N GLU A 61 -5.02 -3.44 14.86
CA GLU A 61 -3.93 -4.24 15.43
C GLU A 61 -2.55 -3.57 15.30
N LEU A 62 -2.40 -2.67 14.31
CA LEU A 62 -1.18 -1.87 14.11
C LEU A 62 -1.28 -0.46 14.72
N SER A 63 -2.48 0.01 15.04
CA SER A 63 -2.73 1.37 15.57
C SER A 63 -2.63 1.49 17.09
N ILE A 64 -2.52 0.38 17.84
CA ILE A 64 -2.46 0.40 19.31
C ILE A 64 -1.03 0.71 19.77
N PHE A 65 -0.65 1.99 19.71
CA PHE A 65 0.66 2.45 20.16
C PHE A 65 0.56 3.40 21.37
N GLY A 66 0.44 2.82 22.58
CA GLY A 66 0.76 3.51 23.82
C GLY A 66 2.26 3.40 24.13
N ILE A 67 2.81 4.39 24.84
CA ILE A 67 4.27 4.58 25.06
C ILE A 67 4.91 3.50 25.96
N PHE A 68 4.14 2.73 26.73
CA PHE A 68 4.65 1.92 27.85
C PHE A 68 4.90 0.42 27.61
N GLU A 69 4.67 -0.12 26.40
CA GLU A 69 4.85 -1.55 26.13
C GLU A 69 5.62 -1.84 24.83
N ILE A 70 6.92 -1.60 24.81
CA ILE A 70 7.74 -1.70 23.59
C ILE A 70 7.97 -3.15 23.16
N LEU A 71 8.33 -4.05 24.07
CA LEU A 71 8.73 -5.42 23.74
C LEU A 71 7.60 -6.31 23.18
N PRO A 72 6.41 -6.42 23.81
CA PRO A 72 5.31 -7.22 23.26
C PRO A 72 4.88 -6.75 21.87
N LYS A 73 5.02 -5.45 21.60
CA LYS A 73 4.65 -4.82 20.33
C LYS A 73 5.57 -5.20 19.19
N ILE A 74 6.87 -5.31 19.44
CA ILE A 74 7.85 -5.74 18.43
C ILE A 74 7.51 -7.16 17.96
N TYR A 75 7.26 -8.09 18.86
CA TYR A 75 6.86 -9.45 18.50
C TYR A 75 5.55 -9.49 17.70
N LYS A 76 4.55 -8.68 18.08
CA LYS A 76 3.29 -8.57 17.35
C LYS A 76 3.52 -8.05 15.94
N VAL A 77 4.25 -6.95 15.77
CA VAL A 77 4.57 -6.39 14.45
C VAL A 77 5.33 -7.39 13.58
N LEU A 78 6.32 -8.11 14.14
CA LEU A 78 7.07 -9.14 13.42
C LEU A 78 6.15 -10.29 12.99
N SER A 79 5.23 -10.72 13.87
CA SER A 79 4.23 -11.75 13.54
C SER A 79 3.32 -11.30 12.40
N LEU A 80 2.79 -10.06 12.44
CA LEU A 80 1.95 -9.50 11.38
C LEU A 80 2.71 -9.35 10.06
N LEU A 81 3.99 -8.94 10.10
CA LEU A 81 4.86 -8.92 8.93
C LEU A 81 5.02 -10.31 8.33
N LYS A 82 5.29 -11.33 9.14
CA LYS A 82 5.42 -12.74 8.70
C LYS A 82 4.10 -13.27 8.12
N LYS A 83 2.98 -12.95 8.75
CA LYS A 83 1.62 -13.31 8.25
C LYS A 83 1.35 -12.68 6.90
N THR A 84 1.66 -11.39 6.73
CA THR A 84 1.49 -10.65 5.47
C THR A 84 2.37 -11.20 4.36
N GLU A 85 3.63 -11.48 4.66
CA GLU A 85 4.57 -12.10 3.72
C GLU A 85 4.06 -13.46 3.22
N LYS A 86 3.63 -14.34 4.14
CA LYS A 86 3.07 -15.65 3.78
C LYS A 86 1.83 -15.54 2.89
N ASP A 87 0.94 -14.60 3.20
CA ASP A 87 -0.28 -14.39 2.42
C ASP A 87 0.02 -13.85 1.02
N LEU A 88 0.95 -12.88 0.90
CA LEU A 88 1.44 -12.37 -0.39
C LEU A 88 2.03 -13.49 -1.27
N LEU A 89 2.87 -14.36 -0.69
CA LEU A 89 3.48 -15.49 -1.39
C LEU A 89 2.44 -16.54 -1.83
N LYS A 90 1.36 -16.71 -1.05
CA LYS A 90 0.23 -17.59 -1.39
C LYS A 90 -0.64 -17.01 -2.50
N ILE A 91 -1.02 -15.73 -2.40
CA ILE A 91 -1.91 -15.04 -3.34
C ILE A 91 -1.22 -14.82 -4.69
N LYS A 92 0.09 -14.55 -4.69
CA LYS A 92 0.91 -14.21 -5.89
C LYS A 92 0.24 -13.11 -6.70
N PRO A 93 0.09 -11.89 -6.16
CA PRO A 93 -0.61 -10.81 -6.84
C PRO A 93 0.17 -10.31 -8.06
N ASN A 94 -0.56 -9.79 -9.05
CA ASN A 94 0.04 -9.10 -10.18
C ASN A 94 0.59 -7.72 -9.76
N VAL A 95 -0.13 -7.06 -8.84
CA VAL A 95 0.22 -5.73 -8.33
C VAL A 95 0.09 -5.72 -6.82
N LEU A 96 1.10 -5.20 -6.13
CA LEU A 96 1.07 -4.83 -4.73
C LEU A 96 1.02 -3.30 -4.64
N VAL A 97 0.03 -2.78 -3.91
CA VAL A 97 -0.06 -1.36 -3.58
C VAL A 97 0.02 -1.18 -2.08
N THR A 98 1.11 -0.58 -1.61
CA THR A 98 1.25 -0.15 -0.22
C THR A 98 0.82 1.31 -0.10
N ILE A 99 0.04 1.64 0.92
CA ILE A 99 -0.57 2.97 1.09
C ILE A 99 -0.11 3.57 2.41
N ASP A 100 0.61 4.70 2.33
CA ASP A 100 1.12 5.42 3.50
C ASP A 100 1.91 4.52 4.48
N SER A 101 1.91 4.81 5.79
CA SER A 101 2.48 3.97 6.88
C SER A 101 3.85 3.35 6.55
N PRO A 102 4.88 4.17 6.34
CA PRO A 102 6.16 3.72 5.80
C PRO A 102 6.84 2.65 6.67
N ASP A 103 6.68 2.68 7.98
CA ASP A 103 7.40 1.79 8.89
C ASP A 103 6.98 0.32 8.74
N PHE A 104 5.70 0.03 8.52
CA PHE A 104 5.22 -1.32 8.23
C PHE A 104 5.45 -1.67 6.75
N ASN A 105 5.04 -0.79 5.86
CA ASN A 105 5.04 -1.04 4.43
C ASN A 105 6.45 -1.25 3.86
N PHE A 106 7.44 -0.47 4.30
CA PHE A 106 8.82 -0.63 3.82
C PHE A 106 9.44 -1.95 4.28
N ARG A 107 9.12 -2.42 5.49
CA ARG A 107 9.57 -3.73 5.96
C ARG A 107 8.97 -4.87 5.14
N ILE A 108 7.71 -4.78 4.74
CA ILE A 108 7.08 -5.76 3.84
C ILE A 108 7.72 -5.71 2.46
N LEU A 109 7.87 -4.53 1.86
CA LEU A 109 8.50 -4.38 0.54
C LEU A 109 9.88 -5.02 0.49
N LYS A 110 10.73 -4.76 1.50
CA LYS A 110 12.05 -5.40 1.62
C LYS A 110 11.96 -6.92 1.71
N ARG A 111 11.06 -7.45 2.55
CA ARG A 111 10.93 -8.91 2.79
C ARG A 111 10.52 -9.70 1.54
N ILE A 112 9.72 -9.07 0.66
CA ILE A 112 9.15 -9.74 -0.50
C ILE A 112 9.86 -9.40 -1.81
N HIS A 113 10.84 -8.47 -1.79
CA HIS A 113 11.45 -7.93 -3.01
C HIS A 113 11.92 -9.04 -3.95
N ASP A 114 12.81 -9.90 -3.46
CA ASP A 114 13.39 -11.00 -4.26
C ASP A 114 12.46 -12.21 -4.40
N LYS A 115 11.46 -12.32 -3.50
CA LYS A 115 10.52 -13.45 -3.46
C LYS A 115 9.35 -13.29 -4.43
N THR A 116 9.12 -12.09 -4.95
CA THR A 116 7.99 -11.77 -5.84
C THR A 116 8.43 -10.96 -7.05
N PRO A 117 9.36 -11.45 -7.90
CA PRO A 117 9.89 -10.68 -9.03
C PRO A 117 8.81 -10.33 -10.07
N GLY A 118 7.79 -11.16 -10.21
CA GLY A 118 6.66 -10.91 -11.13
C GLY A 118 5.57 -9.97 -10.62
N THR A 119 5.67 -9.50 -9.36
CA THR A 119 4.69 -8.57 -8.77
C THR A 119 5.15 -7.14 -8.94
N LYS A 120 4.34 -6.31 -9.61
CA LYS A 120 4.58 -4.85 -9.67
C LYS A 120 4.29 -4.21 -8.31
N LYS A 121 5.26 -3.49 -7.78
CA LYS A 121 5.21 -2.87 -6.44
C LYS A 121 5.02 -1.36 -6.56
N ILE A 122 3.92 -0.86 -6.04
CA ILE A 122 3.55 0.56 -6.09
C ILE A 122 3.41 1.06 -4.65
N HIS A 123 3.99 2.20 -4.35
CA HIS A 123 3.74 2.89 -3.08
C HIS A 123 2.88 4.13 -3.35
N TYR A 124 1.82 4.31 -2.59
CA TYR A 124 0.91 5.45 -2.70
C TYR A 124 1.01 6.28 -1.44
N VAL A 125 1.15 7.58 -1.58
CA VAL A 125 1.52 8.60 -0.58
C VAL A 125 3.02 8.58 -0.30
N ALA A 126 3.72 9.58 -0.82
CA ALA A 126 5.16 9.71 -0.63
C ALA A 126 5.51 9.94 0.85
N PRO A 127 6.55 9.28 1.38
CA PRO A 127 7.03 9.61 2.72
C PRO A 127 7.59 11.03 2.75
N THR A 128 7.45 11.71 3.88
CA THR A 128 7.93 13.09 4.09
C THR A 128 9.46 13.15 4.14
N VAL A 129 10.10 13.09 2.97
CA VAL A 129 11.57 13.07 2.85
C VAL A 129 12.19 14.48 2.82
N TRP A 130 11.38 15.51 2.61
CA TRP A 130 11.82 16.90 2.54
C TRP A 130 12.02 17.57 3.90
N ALA A 131 11.36 17.07 4.94
CA ALA A 131 11.47 17.61 6.28
C ALA A 131 12.60 16.92 7.08
N TRP A 132 12.73 15.60 6.94
CA TRP A 132 13.70 14.78 7.67
C TRP A 132 13.73 13.37 7.09
N ARG A 133 14.82 12.61 7.24
CA ARG A 133 14.96 11.23 6.72
C ARG A 133 15.01 11.10 5.17
N SER A 134 15.85 11.93 4.54
CA SER A 134 16.09 11.87 3.08
C SER A 134 16.51 10.47 2.59
N GLY A 135 17.14 9.65 3.43
CA GLY A 135 17.49 8.26 3.12
C GLY A 135 16.30 7.35 2.78
N ARG A 136 15.08 7.71 3.22
CA ARG A 136 13.85 6.96 2.86
C ARG A 136 13.57 6.97 1.36
N ALA A 137 13.92 8.04 0.64
CA ALA A 137 13.74 8.11 -0.81
C ALA A 137 14.64 7.09 -1.53
N LYS A 138 15.93 7.01 -1.15
CA LYS A 138 16.86 6.00 -1.66
C LYS A 138 16.41 4.58 -1.28
N TYR A 139 15.99 4.39 -0.05
CA TYR A 139 15.50 3.08 0.39
C TYR A 139 14.30 2.62 -0.44
N LEU A 140 13.32 3.50 -0.63
CA LEU A 140 12.10 3.17 -1.36
C LEU A 140 12.38 2.84 -2.83
N SER A 141 13.31 3.57 -3.49
CA SER A 141 13.66 3.34 -4.88
C SER A 141 14.23 1.95 -5.16
N ASN A 142 14.76 1.26 -4.15
CA ASN A 142 15.30 -0.09 -4.30
C ASN A 142 14.20 -1.17 -4.27
N TYR A 143 13.00 -0.86 -3.79
CA TYR A 143 11.99 -1.89 -3.50
C TYR A 143 10.65 -1.70 -4.21
N ILE A 144 10.45 -0.58 -4.92
CA ILE A 144 9.21 -0.32 -5.65
C ILE A 144 9.47 0.03 -7.12
N ASP A 145 8.51 -0.29 -7.97
CA ASP A 145 8.53 0.07 -9.39
C ASP A 145 7.96 1.49 -9.63
N LYS A 146 7.05 1.96 -8.79
CA LYS A 146 6.40 3.26 -8.95
C LYS A 146 5.97 3.87 -7.63
N LEU A 147 6.10 5.19 -7.53
CA LEU A 147 5.58 6.01 -6.43
C LEU A 147 4.45 6.92 -6.95
N LEU A 148 3.30 6.87 -6.27
CA LEU A 148 2.19 7.80 -6.50
C LEU A 148 2.25 8.89 -5.44
N THR A 149 2.45 10.15 -5.86
CA THR A 149 2.57 11.30 -4.97
C THR A 149 1.26 12.08 -4.92
N ILE A 150 0.97 12.69 -3.77
CA ILE A 150 -0.26 13.44 -3.53
C ILE A 150 -0.06 14.96 -3.54
N LEU A 151 1.19 15.42 -3.46
CA LEU A 151 1.56 16.83 -3.55
C LEU A 151 2.44 17.07 -4.79
N PRO A 152 2.23 18.18 -5.53
CA PRO A 152 2.89 18.39 -6.82
C PRO A 152 4.41 18.54 -6.73
N PHE A 153 4.94 19.01 -5.60
CA PHE A 153 6.36 19.23 -5.40
C PHE A 153 7.15 17.98 -4.99
N GLU A 154 6.47 16.88 -4.60
CA GLU A 154 7.12 15.68 -4.06
C GLU A 154 8.04 14.97 -5.06
N ASN A 155 7.64 14.95 -6.33
CA ASN A 155 8.35 14.21 -7.38
C ASN A 155 9.84 14.59 -7.47
N LYS A 156 10.19 15.86 -7.23
CA LYS A 156 11.58 16.35 -7.33
C LYS A 156 12.55 15.65 -6.37
N TYR A 157 12.07 15.22 -5.20
CA TYR A 157 12.91 14.58 -4.19
C TYR A 157 13.27 13.13 -4.52
N PHE A 158 12.54 12.50 -5.45
CA PHE A 158 12.76 11.12 -5.87
C PHE A 158 13.48 11.00 -7.21
N LYS A 159 13.52 12.05 -8.03
CA LYS A 159 14.18 12.06 -9.35
C LYS A 159 15.62 11.61 -9.31
N LYS A 160 16.41 12.06 -8.32
CA LYS A 160 17.83 11.71 -8.17
C LYS A 160 18.09 10.22 -7.90
N TYR A 161 17.06 9.45 -7.58
CA TYR A 161 17.13 8.01 -7.36
C TYR A 161 16.51 7.21 -8.51
N ASN A 162 16.25 7.85 -9.66
CA ASN A 162 15.61 7.24 -10.85
C ASN A 162 14.28 6.53 -10.53
N LEU A 163 13.61 6.92 -9.45
CA LEU A 163 12.32 6.34 -9.09
C LEU A 163 11.22 6.88 -10.00
N ASN A 164 10.48 5.99 -10.64
CA ASN A 164 9.30 6.36 -11.43
C ASN A 164 8.21 6.92 -10.51
N THR A 165 7.98 8.23 -10.61
CA THR A 165 6.99 8.95 -9.80
C THR A 165 5.88 9.53 -10.64
N LYS A 166 4.66 9.54 -10.10
CA LYS A 166 3.51 10.20 -10.73
C LYS A 166 2.70 10.96 -9.69
N PHE A 167 2.53 12.26 -9.90
CA PHE A 167 1.57 13.05 -9.15
C PHE A 167 0.14 12.66 -9.54
N VAL A 168 -0.69 12.32 -8.56
CA VAL A 168 -2.07 11.85 -8.75
C VAL A 168 -3.11 12.73 -8.05
N GLY A 169 -2.67 13.78 -7.37
CA GLY A 169 -3.54 14.67 -6.60
C GLY A 169 -3.85 14.15 -5.19
N HIS A 170 -4.33 15.06 -4.34
CA HIS A 170 -4.66 14.74 -2.96
C HIS A 170 -6.09 14.18 -2.88
N PRO A 171 -6.31 13.04 -2.17
CA PRO A 171 -7.62 12.37 -2.10
C PRO A 171 -8.77 13.24 -1.58
N ILE A 172 -8.47 14.32 -0.83
CA ILE A 172 -9.47 15.24 -0.30
C ILE A 172 -10.28 15.94 -1.42
N TYR A 173 -9.68 16.10 -2.61
CA TYR A 173 -10.37 16.71 -3.74
C TYR A 173 -11.48 15.82 -4.33
N GLU A 174 -11.35 14.49 -4.19
CA GLU A 174 -12.37 13.54 -4.63
C GLU A 174 -13.60 13.57 -3.70
N ILE A 175 -13.41 13.88 -2.42
CA ILE A 175 -14.49 13.98 -1.44
C ILE A 175 -15.38 15.20 -1.72
N LYS A 176 -14.80 16.30 -2.22
CA LYS A 176 -15.54 17.53 -2.56
C LYS A 176 -16.36 17.41 -3.87
N LYS A 177 -15.98 16.51 -4.78
CA LYS A 177 -16.72 16.29 -6.04
C LYS A 177 -17.95 15.41 -5.88
N ASN A 178 -18.09 14.70 -4.78
CA ASN A 178 -19.18 13.75 -4.50
C ASN A 178 -20.18 14.30 -3.46
N LYS A 179 -20.10 15.58 -3.12
CA LYS A 179 -21.10 16.37 -2.40
C LYS A 179 -21.75 17.34 -3.37
#